data_9afbca52a45fbccd739f2147f8a44e69
#
_entry.id   9afbca52a45fbccd739f2147f8a44e69
#
_cell.length_a   1.000
_cell.length_b   1.000
_cell.length_c   1.000
_cell.angle_alpha   90.00
_cell.angle_beta   90.00
_cell.angle_gamma   90.00
#
_symmetry.space_group_name_H-M   'P 1'
#
loop_
_entity.id
_entity.type
_entity.pdbx_description
1 polymer ?
#
loop_
_entity_poly.entity_id
_entity_poly.type
_entity_poly.pdbx_seq_one_letter_code
_entity_poly.pdbx_strand_id
1 'polypeptide(L)'
;CIRDRAPYERMLFDTWGNQIQTLCLLPLMSGNTMLGVLKLAQCEEKVFTTANLNLLRQIAGRVAIAVDNALAYQEIHRLKERLVDENLALTEQLNNVDSEFGEIIGRSDAMYSVLKQVEMVAQSDSTVLILGETGTGKELIARAIHNLSGRNARRMVKMNCAAMPAGLLESDLFGHERGAFTGASAQRIGRFELADKSSLFLDEVGDMPLELQPKLLRVLQEQEFERLGSNKLIQTDVRLIAATNRDPVSYTHLTL
;
A
#
# COMPACT_ATOMS: atom_id res chain seq x y z
N CYS A 1 -10.96 57.40 8.04
CA CYS A 1 -11.92 57.08 9.10
C CYS A 1 -11.82 55.62 9.52
N ILE A 2 -11.54 55.38 10.80
CA ILE A 2 -11.04 54.08 11.35
C ILE A 2 -12.20 53.18 11.89
N ARG A 3 -13.42 53.35 11.42
CA ARG A 3 -14.57 52.67 12.06
C ARG A 3 -14.95 51.29 11.53
N ASP A 4 -14.42 50.86 10.37
CA ASP A 4 -14.81 49.57 9.74
C ASP A 4 -13.64 48.60 9.54
N ARG A 5 -12.71 48.55 10.50
CA ARG A 5 -11.58 47.58 10.43
C ARG A 5 -11.98 46.23 10.98
N ALA A 6 -11.59 45.16 10.28
CA ALA A 6 -11.77 43.78 10.73
C ALA A 6 -11.15 43.55 12.13
N PRO A 7 -11.67 42.65 12.95
CA PRO A 7 -11.24 42.48 14.35
C PRO A 7 -9.71 42.28 14.51
N TYR A 8 -9.06 41.63 13.56
CA TYR A 8 -7.61 41.39 13.57
C TYR A 8 -6.79 42.65 13.24
N GLU A 9 -7.34 43.62 12.52
CA GLU A 9 -6.69 44.91 12.28
C GLU A 9 -6.71 45.75 13.52
N ARG A 10 -7.77 45.68 14.34
CA ARG A 10 -7.83 46.31 15.66
C ARG A 10 -6.76 45.74 16.58
N MET A 11 -6.60 44.41 16.62
CA MET A 11 -5.60 43.76 17.47
C MET A 11 -4.15 44.17 17.11
N LEU A 12 -3.83 44.37 15.82
CA LEU A 12 -2.52 44.88 15.40
C LEU A 12 -2.31 46.33 15.80
N PHE A 13 -3.35 47.19 15.73
CA PHE A 13 -3.28 48.59 16.17
C PHE A 13 -3.23 48.71 17.69
N ASP A 14 -3.93 47.85 18.43
CA ASP A 14 -3.91 47.83 19.89
C ASP A 14 -2.55 47.35 20.43
N THR A 15 -1.83 46.51 19.69
CA THR A 15 -0.51 46.00 20.11
C THR A 15 0.62 46.94 19.75
N TRP A 16 0.57 47.68 18.64
CA TRP A 16 1.67 48.51 18.13
C TRP A 16 1.35 50.01 18.13
N GLY A 17 0.15 50.36 18.49
CA GLY A 17 -0.30 51.76 18.74
C GLY A 17 -0.05 52.75 17.60
N ASN A 18 0.06 54.01 17.94
CA ASN A 18 0.29 55.15 17.04
C ASN A 18 1.70 55.17 16.39
N GLN A 19 2.50 54.11 16.50
CA GLN A 19 3.86 54.10 16.00
C GLN A 19 3.98 53.64 14.52
N ILE A 20 2.94 53.00 13.95
CA ILE A 20 2.97 52.55 12.55
C ILE A 20 2.66 53.76 11.63
N GLN A 21 3.65 54.15 10.84
CA GLN A 21 3.51 55.24 9.86
C GLN A 21 3.26 54.76 8.44
N THR A 22 3.81 53.57 8.10
CA THR A 22 3.66 53.02 6.75
C THR A 22 3.35 51.54 6.81
N LEU A 23 2.36 51.07 6.02
CA LEU A 23 1.93 49.69 5.93
C LEU A 23 1.99 49.21 4.47
N CYS A 24 2.66 48.08 4.21
CA CYS A 24 2.70 47.42 2.94
C CYS A 24 1.98 46.07 3.04
N LEU A 25 1.04 45.81 2.14
CA LEU A 25 0.28 44.54 2.03
C LEU A 25 0.65 43.86 0.74
N LEU A 26 1.12 42.61 0.83
CA LEU A 26 1.53 41.80 -0.32
C LEU A 26 0.73 40.51 -0.32
N PRO A 27 -0.04 40.20 -1.38
CA PRO A 27 -0.77 38.96 -1.48
C PRO A 27 0.20 37.79 -1.66
N LEU A 28 -0.02 36.71 -0.94
CA LEU A 28 0.65 35.44 -1.12
C LEU A 28 -0.16 34.59 -2.12
N MET A 29 0.29 34.56 -3.36
CA MET A 29 -0.41 33.88 -4.46
C MET A 29 0.30 32.59 -4.84
N SER A 30 -0.43 31.50 -4.96
CA SER A 30 0.01 30.28 -5.62
C SER A 30 -0.89 30.04 -6.84
N GLY A 31 -0.32 30.23 -8.04
CA GLY A 31 -1.10 30.27 -9.27
C GLY A 31 -2.20 31.34 -9.21
N ASN A 32 -3.47 30.92 -9.30
CA ASN A 32 -4.65 31.81 -9.21
C ASN A 32 -5.28 31.85 -7.81
N THR A 33 -4.72 31.14 -6.82
CA THR A 33 -5.29 31.06 -5.47
C THR A 33 -4.54 31.97 -4.51
N MET A 34 -5.26 32.78 -3.75
CA MET A 34 -4.71 33.60 -2.68
C MET A 34 -4.64 32.79 -1.38
N LEU A 35 -3.42 32.50 -0.92
CA LEU A 35 -3.17 31.73 0.31
C LEU A 35 -3.21 32.63 1.56
N GLY A 36 -2.92 33.92 1.40
CA GLY A 36 -2.87 34.85 2.50
C GLY A 36 -2.30 36.19 2.11
N VAL A 37 -1.96 37.00 3.10
CA VAL A 37 -1.40 38.34 2.91
C VAL A 37 -0.20 38.54 3.83
N LEU A 38 0.96 38.88 3.27
CA LEU A 38 2.13 39.33 4.00
C LEU A 38 1.96 40.79 4.35
N LYS A 39 2.00 41.14 5.65
CA LYS A 39 1.89 42.52 6.13
C LYS A 39 3.24 42.98 6.67
N LEU A 40 3.71 44.12 6.18
CA LEU A 40 4.95 44.73 6.62
C LEU A 40 4.63 46.16 7.10
N ALA A 41 5.01 46.48 8.35
CA ALA A 41 4.78 47.74 8.96
C ALA A 41 6.13 48.45 9.28
N GLN A 42 6.19 49.75 9.12
CA GLN A 42 7.33 50.60 9.51
C GLN A 42 6.88 51.68 10.46
N CYS A 43 7.73 51.98 11.44
CA CYS A 43 7.50 53.01 12.44
C CYS A 43 8.10 54.40 12.01
N GLU A 44 8.81 54.41 10.90
CA GLU A 44 9.38 55.67 10.33
C GLU A 44 8.62 56.04 9.07
N GLU A 45 8.59 57.34 8.78
CA GLU A 45 7.97 57.90 7.56
C GLU A 45 8.88 57.65 6.34
N LYS A 46 9.12 56.36 6.02
CA LYS A 46 9.87 55.95 4.83
C LYS A 46 8.91 55.36 3.80
N VAL A 47 8.95 55.94 2.61
CA VAL A 47 8.17 55.44 1.48
C VAL A 47 8.87 54.17 0.94
N PHE A 48 8.12 53.09 0.74
CA PHE A 48 8.63 51.92 0.02
C PHE A 48 9.01 52.29 -1.41
N THR A 49 10.29 52.26 -1.76
CA THR A 49 10.75 52.50 -3.13
C THR A 49 10.30 51.39 -4.07
N THR A 50 10.21 51.66 -5.37
CA THR A 50 9.86 50.66 -6.40
C THR A 50 10.80 49.46 -6.37
N ALA A 51 12.10 49.66 -6.11
CA ALA A 51 13.08 48.60 -5.97
C ALA A 51 12.77 47.67 -4.75
N ASN A 52 12.45 48.32 -3.60
CA ASN A 52 12.09 47.55 -2.39
C ASN A 52 10.78 46.79 -2.59
N LEU A 53 9.78 47.36 -3.25
CA LEU A 53 8.50 46.68 -3.54
C LEU A 53 8.70 45.50 -4.47
N ASN A 54 9.59 45.57 -5.45
CA ASN A 54 9.90 44.45 -6.34
C ASN A 54 10.59 43.31 -5.59
N LEU A 55 11.55 43.59 -4.70
CA LEU A 55 12.17 42.59 -3.84
C LEU A 55 11.15 41.95 -2.89
N LEU A 56 10.29 42.73 -2.27
CA LEU A 56 9.25 42.24 -1.37
C LEU A 56 8.23 41.38 -2.09
N ARG A 57 7.86 41.66 -3.35
CA ARG A 57 7.02 40.80 -4.18
C ARG A 57 7.69 39.45 -4.47
N GLN A 58 8.99 39.45 -4.77
CA GLN A 58 9.73 38.19 -4.97
C GLN A 58 9.78 37.36 -3.70
N ILE A 59 9.99 38.00 -2.54
CA ILE A 59 9.95 37.31 -1.23
C ILE A 59 8.54 36.73 -0.98
N ALA A 60 7.50 37.55 -1.17
CA ALA A 60 6.12 37.09 -1.00
C ALA A 60 5.78 35.91 -1.91
N GLY A 61 6.26 35.92 -3.16
CA GLY A 61 6.12 34.75 -4.07
C GLY A 61 6.80 33.50 -3.57
N ARG A 62 8.03 33.60 -3.04
CA ARG A 62 8.73 32.45 -2.46
C ARG A 62 8.06 31.93 -1.19
N VAL A 63 7.58 32.85 -0.34
CA VAL A 63 6.81 32.48 0.88
C VAL A 63 5.50 31.78 0.49
N ALA A 64 4.81 32.28 -0.53
CA ALA A 64 3.58 31.65 -1.02
C ALA A 64 3.81 30.21 -1.46
N ILE A 65 4.88 29.94 -2.24
CA ILE A 65 5.24 28.59 -2.67
C ILE A 65 5.59 27.70 -1.47
N ALA A 66 6.33 28.22 -0.49
CA ALA A 66 6.69 27.46 0.71
C ALA A 66 5.45 27.09 1.55
N VAL A 67 4.51 28.03 1.70
CA VAL A 67 3.24 27.81 2.43
C VAL A 67 2.38 26.80 1.67
N ASP A 68 2.25 26.92 0.36
CA ASP A 68 1.48 25.98 -0.47
C ASP A 68 2.02 24.55 -0.37
N ASN A 69 3.33 24.39 -0.47
CA ASN A 69 3.99 23.12 -0.28
C ASN A 69 3.73 22.56 1.14
N ALA A 70 3.83 23.36 2.18
CA ALA A 70 3.58 22.93 3.54
C ALA A 70 2.14 22.46 3.75
N LEU A 71 1.16 23.18 3.18
CA LEU A 71 -0.26 22.77 3.22
C LEU A 71 -0.50 21.47 2.45
N ALA A 72 0.11 21.31 1.28
CA ALA A 72 0.03 20.09 0.50
C ALA A 72 0.63 18.89 1.26
N TYR A 73 1.78 19.06 1.90
CA TYR A 73 2.38 18.00 2.75
C TYR A 73 1.49 17.64 3.94
N GLN A 74 0.87 18.60 4.60
CA GLN A 74 -0.06 18.35 5.69
C GLN A 74 -1.28 17.55 5.21
N GLU A 75 -1.85 17.88 4.06
CA GLU A 75 -3.00 17.15 3.52
C GLU A 75 -2.62 15.73 3.09
N ILE A 76 -1.46 15.54 2.45
CA ILE A 76 -0.93 14.20 2.11
C ILE A 76 -0.75 13.36 3.38
N HIS A 77 -0.22 13.95 4.46
CA HIS A 77 -0.02 13.23 5.73
C HIS A 77 -1.36 12.82 6.33
N ARG A 78 -2.32 13.73 6.37
CA ARG A 78 -3.68 13.47 6.87
C ARG A 78 -4.40 12.37 6.09
N LEU A 79 -4.31 12.41 4.76
CA LEU A 79 -4.90 11.39 3.90
C LEU A 79 -4.24 10.03 4.09
N LYS A 80 -2.90 10.00 4.26
CA LYS A 80 -2.16 8.78 4.55
C LYS A 80 -2.59 8.16 5.89
N GLU A 81 -2.69 8.94 6.95
CA GLU A 81 -3.16 8.46 8.26
C GLU A 81 -4.57 7.88 8.15
N ARG A 82 -5.49 8.61 7.50
CA ARG A 82 -6.86 8.14 7.29
C ARG A 82 -6.93 6.83 6.51
N LEU A 83 -6.11 6.68 5.46
CA LEU A 83 -6.03 5.44 4.69
C LEU A 83 -5.47 4.27 5.52
N VAL A 84 -4.53 4.52 6.42
CA VAL A 84 -4.01 3.50 7.35
C VAL A 84 -5.10 3.06 8.31
N ASP A 85 -5.84 4.00 8.90
CA ASP A 85 -6.93 3.70 9.84
C ASP A 85 -8.08 2.95 9.16
N GLU A 86 -8.48 3.35 7.94
CA GLU A 86 -9.49 2.64 7.15
C GLU A 86 -9.04 1.22 6.79
N ASN A 87 -7.76 1.03 6.41
CA ASN A 87 -7.21 -0.30 6.15
C ASN A 87 -7.17 -1.18 7.39
N LEU A 88 -6.82 -0.62 8.55
CA LEU A 88 -6.85 -1.34 9.82
C LEU A 88 -8.28 -1.78 10.17
N ALA A 89 -9.25 -0.87 10.08
CA ALA A 89 -10.65 -1.18 10.36
C ALA A 89 -11.21 -2.25 9.41
N LEU A 90 -10.90 -2.16 8.11
CA LEU A 90 -11.29 -3.18 7.12
C LEU A 90 -10.60 -4.52 7.40
N THR A 91 -9.35 -4.51 7.83
CA THR A 91 -8.59 -5.71 8.17
C THR A 91 -9.18 -6.39 9.42
N GLU A 92 -9.55 -5.61 10.44
CA GLU A 92 -10.22 -6.12 11.63
C GLU A 92 -11.61 -6.71 11.33
N GLN A 93 -12.41 -6.06 10.49
CA GLN A 93 -13.70 -6.60 10.05
C GLN A 93 -13.55 -7.93 9.31
N LEU A 94 -12.55 -8.04 8.42
CA LEU A 94 -12.26 -9.27 7.69
C LEU A 94 -11.69 -10.37 8.61
N ASN A 95 -10.85 -10.03 9.57
CA ASN A 95 -10.33 -10.98 10.55
C ASN A 95 -11.43 -11.49 11.49
N ASN A 96 -12.41 -10.67 11.85
CA ASN A 96 -13.57 -11.12 12.64
C ASN A 96 -14.46 -12.10 11.86
N VAL A 97 -14.61 -11.92 10.54
CA VAL A 97 -15.30 -12.90 9.68
C VAL A 97 -14.48 -14.18 9.52
N ASP A 98 -13.15 -14.04 9.43
CA ASP A 98 -12.22 -15.19 9.31
C ASP A 98 -12.08 -15.97 10.64
N SER A 99 -12.30 -15.35 11.80
CA SER A 99 -12.23 -16.04 13.11
C SER A 99 -13.43 -16.94 13.37
N GLU A 100 -14.61 -16.67 12.81
CA GLU A 100 -15.77 -17.58 12.89
C GLU A 100 -15.56 -18.90 12.11
N PHE A 101 -14.67 -18.92 11.11
CA PHE A 101 -14.29 -20.12 10.35
C PHE A 101 -12.96 -20.73 10.81
N GLY A 102 -12.31 -20.21 11.86
CA GLY A 102 -10.95 -20.54 12.28
C GLY A 102 -10.78 -21.74 13.18
N GLU A 103 -11.84 -22.40 13.60
CA GLU A 103 -11.70 -23.62 14.41
C GLU A 103 -11.75 -24.87 13.53
N ILE A 104 -10.58 -25.47 13.31
CA ILE A 104 -10.47 -26.82 12.74
C ILE A 104 -11.05 -27.78 13.78
N ILE A 105 -12.31 -28.17 13.61
CA ILE A 105 -13.00 -29.11 14.49
C ILE A 105 -12.66 -30.52 14.03
N GLY A 106 -11.72 -31.17 14.69
CA GLY A 106 -11.37 -32.56 14.44
C GLY A 106 -10.71 -33.21 15.66
N ARG A 107 -11.16 -34.41 16.05
CA ARG A 107 -10.63 -35.15 17.20
C ARG A 107 -10.05 -36.53 16.81
N SER A 108 -9.85 -36.79 15.51
CA SER A 108 -9.24 -38.04 15.06
C SER A 108 -7.72 -38.01 15.22
N ASP A 109 -7.09 -39.15 15.45
CA ASP A 109 -5.63 -39.28 15.55
C ASP A 109 -4.93 -38.75 14.28
N ALA A 110 -5.54 -38.99 13.12
CA ALA A 110 -5.06 -38.46 11.84
C ALA A 110 -5.04 -36.92 11.83
N MET A 111 -6.11 -36.26 12.28
CA MET A 111 -6.17 -34.81 12.37
C MET A 111 -5.15 -34.26 13.38
N TYR A 112 -4.98 -34.92 14.51
CA TYR A 112 -3.97 -34.54 15.51
C TYR A 112 -2.56 -34.64 14.94
N SER A 113 -2.25 -35.63 14.13
CA SER A 113 -0.97 -35.72 13.42
C SER A 113 -0.75 -34.59 12.45
N VAL A 114 -1.79 -34.18 11.68
CA VAL A 114 -1.73 -33.03 10.75
C VAL A 114 -1.52 -31.73 11.51
N LEU A 115 -2.25 -31.46 12.61
CA LEU A 115 -2.09 -30.26 13.41
C LEU A 115 -0.68 -30.14 14.01
N LYS A 116 -0.10 -31.27 14.46
CA LYS A 116 1.28 -31.29 14.94
C LYS A 116 2.29 -30.93 13.84
N GLN A 117 2.05 -31.40 12.60
CA GLN A 117 2.87 -31.01 11.45
C GLN A 117 2.70 -29.51 11.13
N VAL A 118 1.48 -28.97 11.22
CA VAL A 118 1.19 -27.55 11.05
C VAL A 118 1.98 -26.70 12.04
N GLU A 119 1.96 -27.04 13.34
CA GLU A 119 2.74 -26.32 14.37
C GLU A 119 4.24 -26.33 14.07
N MET A 120 4.76 -27.49 13.65
CA MET A 120 6.18 -27.65 13.34
C MET A 120 6.60 -26.83 12.11
N VAL A 121 5.83 -26.89 11.02
CA VAL A 121 6.16 -26.20 9.78
C VAL A 121 5.87 -24.71 9.84
N ALA A 122 4.94 -24.27 10.69
CA ALA A 122 4.60 -22.85 10.85
C ALA A 122 5.80 -22.02 11.30
N GLN A 123 6.69 -22.60 12.12
CA GLN A 123 7.88 -21.93 12.64
C GLN A 123 9.01 -21.74 11.60
N SER A 124 8.90 -22.38 10.44
CA SER A 124 9.90 -22.25 9.36
C SER A 124 9.36 -21.38 8.23
N ASP A 125 10.25 -20.76 7.46
CA ASP A 125 9.90 -20.01 6.23
C ASP A 125 9.86 -20.92 4.97
N SER A 126 9.97 -22.23 5.15
CA SER A 126 9.94 -23.19 4.04
C SER A 126 8.61 -23.15 3.28
N THR A 127 8.68 -23.40 1.98
CA THR A 127 7.49 -23.64 1.14
C THR A 127 6.76 -24.88 1.63
N VAL A 128 5.43 -24.83 1.68
CA VAL A 128 4.57 -25.93 2.14
C VAL A 128 3.66 -26.37 1.02
N LEU A 129 3.58 -27.69 0.81
CA LEU A 129 2.58 -28.29 -0.08
C LEU A 129 1.56 -29.09 0.75
N ILE A 130 0.28 -28.72 0.62
CA ILE A 130 -0.85 -29.38 1.27
C ILE A 130 -1.53 -30.29 0.26
N LEU A 131 -1.52 -31.59 0.54
CA LEU A 131 -2.18 -32.60 -0.30
C LEU A 131 -3.50 -33.02 0.33
N GLY A 132 -4.55 -33.13 -0.48
CA GLY A 132 -5.85 -33.62 -0.03
C GLY A 132 -6.94 -33.43 -1.06
N GLU A 133 -8.01 -34.23 -0.95
CA GLU A 133 -9.16 -34.13 -1.85
C GLU A 133 -9.84 -32.76 -1.78
N THR A 134 -10.65 -32.47 -2.79
CA THR A 134 -11.44 -31.22 -2.80
C THR A 134 -12.43 -31.24 -1.63
N GLY A 135 -12.53 -30.11 -0.92
CA GLY A 135 -13.44 -29.98 0.23
C GLY A 135 -12.88 -30.49 1.58
N THR A 136 -11.64 -31.00 1.66
CA THR A 136 -11.04 -31.48 2.92
C THR A 136 -10.55 -30.39 3.86
N GLY A 137 -10.72 -29.11 3.51
CA GLY A 137 -10.31 -28.01 4.37
C GLY A 137 -8.85 -27.57 4.20
N LYS A 138 -8.21 -27.82 3.04
CA LYS A 138 -6.82 -27.40 2.74
C LYS A 138 -6.59 -25.91 3.02
N GLU A 139 -7.57 -25.05 2.71
CA GLU A 139 -7.49 -23.61 2.99
C GLU A 139 -7.44 -23.31 4.49
N LEU A 140 -8.18 -24.05 5.33
CA LEU A 140 -8.15 -23.89 6.78
C LEU A 140 -6.76 -24.24 7.35
N ILE A 141 -6.15 -25.32 6.83
CA ILE A 141 -4.78 -25.71 7.17
C ILE A 141 -3.77 -24.63 6.76
N ALA A 142 -3.89 -24.11 5.53
CA ALA A 142 -3.02 -23.03 5.07
C ALA A 142 -3.13 -21.78 5.94
N ARG A 143 -4.34 -21.42 6.35
CA ARG A 143 -4.61 -20.33 7.27
C ARG A 143 -4.01 -20.56 8.65
N ALA A 144 -4.13 -21.78 9.19
CA ALA A 144 -3.51 -22.13 10.46
C ALA A 144 -1.98 -22.04 10.40
N ILE A 145 -1.34 -22.51 9.33
CA ILE A 145 0.11 -22.36 9.09
C ILE A 145 0.51 -20.89 9.08
N HIS A 146 -0.23 -20.05 8.38
CA HIS A 146 0.05 -18.61 8.31
C HIS A 146 -0.11 -17.94 9.68
N ASN A 147 -1.21 -18.19 10.38
CA ASN A 147 -1.50 -17.56 11.67
C ASN A 147 -0.51 -17.94 12.77
N LEU A 148 0.03 -19.15 12.72
CA LEU A 148 1.07 -19.63 13.65
C LEU A 148 2.49 -19.24 13.23
N SER A 149 2.68 -18.64 12.05
CA SER A 149 3.99 -18.26 11.53
C SER A 149 4.44 -16.88 12.03
N GLY A 150 5.73 -16.58 11.90
CA GLY A 150 6.29 -15.25 12.14
C GLY A 150 5.79 -14.16 11.18
N ARG A 151 5.00 -14.53 10.15
CA ARG A 151 4.45 -13.61 9.11
C ARG A 151 2.99 -13.25 9.33
N ASN A 152 2.40 -13.61 10.47
CA ASN A 152 0.99 -13.38 10.80
C ASN A 152 0.60 -11.90 10.96
N ALA A 153 1.58 -11.00 11.08
CA ALA A 153 1.34 -9.56 11.17
C ALA A 153 0.74 -8.95 9.89
N ARG A 154 0.88 -9.64 8.74
CA ARG A 154 0.30 -9.24 7.47
C ARG A 154 -0.68 -10.30 6.99
N ARG A 155 -1.70 -9.90 6.29
CA ARG A 155 -2.72 -10.80 5.77
C ARG A 155 -2.15 -11.76 4.72
N MET A 156 -2.53 -13.04 4.80
CA MET A 156 -2.25 -14.02 3.75
C MET A 156 -2.99 -13.66 2.46
N VAL A 157 -2.27 -13.60 1.35
CA VAL A 157 -2.85 -13.41 0.02
C VAL A 157 -3.26 -14.77 -0.53
N LYS A 158 -4.46 -14.87 -1.08
CA LYS A 158 -5.03 -16.14 -1.57
C LYS A 158 -5.27 -16.06 -3.08
N MET A 159 -5.07 -17.18 -3.76
CA MET A 159 -5.38 -17.32 -5.18
C MET A 159 -5.70 -18.76 -5.51
N ASN A 160 -6.70 -18.97 -6.37
CA ASN A 160 -7.02 -20.29 -6.91
C ASN A 160 -6.55 -20.38 -8.37
N CYS A 161 -5.68 -21.35 -8.66
CA CYS A 161 -5.05 -21.49 -9.98
C CYS A 161 -5.98 -22.12 -11.04
N ALA A 162 -6.99 -22.89 -10.62
CA ALA A 162 -7.94 -23.53 -11.53
C ALA A 162 -9.02 -22.56 -12.05
N ALA A 163 -9.24 -21.43 -11.35
CA ALA A 163 -10.37 -20.55 -11.62
C ALA A 163 -10.20 -19.61 -12.81
N MET A 164 -8.98 -19.54 -13.43
CA MET A 164 -8.66 -18.54 -14.43
C MET A 164 -7.94 -19.08 -15.66
N PRO A 165 -8.21 -18.49 -16.87
CA PRO A 165 -7.39 -18.74 -18.07
C PRO A 165 -5.91 -18.37 -17.83
N ALA A 166 -4.98 -19.05 -18.51
CA ALA A 166 -3.53 -18.92 -18.32
C ALA A 166 -3.02 -17.47 -18.38
N GLY A 167 -3.44 -16.68 -19.37
CA GLY A 167 -2.98 -15.30 -19.52
C GLY A 167 -3.49 -14.36 -18.41
N LEU A 168 -4.68 -14.63 -17.87
CA LEU A 168 -5.21 -13.88 -16.72
C LEU A 168 -4.53 -14.31 -15.42
N LEU A 169 -4.23 -15.61 -15.28
CA LEU A 169 -3.51 -16.16 -14.14
C LEU A 169 -2.11 -15.54 -14.02
N GLU A 170 -1.38 -15.44 -15.15
CA GLU A 170 -0.06 -14.80 -15.19
C GLU A 170 -0.12 -13.33 -14.77
N SER A 171 -1.06 -12.59 -15.35
CA SER A 171 -1.28 -11.19 -15.02
C SER A 171 -1.70 -10.96 -13.57
N ASP A 172 -2.47 -11.86 -12.97
CA ASP A 172 -2.87 -11.75 -11.57
C ASP A 172 -1.73 -12.13 -10.62
N LEU A 173 -0.91 -13.14 -10.95
CA LEU A 173 0.26 -13.56 -10.15
C LEU A 173 1.36 -12.49 -10.12
N PHE A 174 1.81 -12.05 -11.30
CA PHE A 174 3.01 -11.23 -11.45
C PHE A 174 2.69 -9.73 -11.67
N GLY A 175 1.44 -9.40 -11.99
CA GLY A 175 1.06 -8.05 -12.36
C GLY A 175 1.42 -7.70 -13.80
N HIS A 176 1.00 -6.53 -14.25
CA HIS A 176 1.31 -6.03 -15.59
C HIS A 176 1.49 -4.51 -15.61
N GLU A 177 2.30 -4.04 -16.54
CA GLU A 177 2.42 -2.63 -16.87
C GLU A 177 1.32 -2.22 -17.88
N ARG A 178 1.04 -0.94 -17.91
CA ARG A 178 0.12 -0.39 -18.92
C ARG A 178 0.60 -0.71 -20.33
N GLY A 179 -0.26 -1.28 -21.15
CA GLY A 179 0.06 -1.66 -22.53
C GLY A 179 0.73 -3.03 -22.68
N ALA A 180 0.88 -3.82 -21.64
CA ALA A 180 1.50 -5.15 -21.69
C ALA A 180 0.78 -6.12 -22.63
N PHE A 181 -0.52 -6.00 -22.78
CA PHE A 181 -1.37 -6.77 -23.71
C PHE A 181 -2.60 -5.96 -24.11
N THR A 182 -3.32 -6.45 -25.10
CA THR A 182 -4.58 -5.83 -25.55
C THR A 182 -5.62 -5.85 -24.43
N GLY A 183 -5.94 -4.66 -23.88
CA GLY A 183 -6.82 -4.50 -22.71
C GLY A 183 -6.12 -4.06 -21.43
N ALA A 184 -4.80 -4.03 -21.37
CA ALA A 184 -4.04 -3.50 -20.24
C ALA A 184 -4.04 -1.95 -20.23
N SER A 185 -5.18 -1.36 -19.85
CA SER A 185 -5.39 0.10 -19.84
C SER A 185 -4.66 0.82 -18.69
N ALA A 186 -4.38 0.09 -17.60
CA ALA A 186 -3.68 0.59 -16.40
C ALA A 186 -2.66 -0.44 -15.93
N GLN A 187 -1.71 -0.01 -15.10
CA GLN A 187 -0.81 -0.89 -14.37
C GLN A 187 -1.61 -1.66 -13.29
N ARG A 188 -1.29 -2.94 -13.08
CA ARG A 188 -1.85 -3.76 -12.01
C ARG A 188 -0.75 -4.43 -11.20
N ILE A 189 -0.86 -4.34 -9.88
CA ILE A 189 0.02 -5.00 -8.92
C ILE A 189 -0.36 -6.49 -8.84
N GLY A 190 0.64 -7.38 -8.90
CA GLY A 190 0.46 -8.83 -8.84
C GLY A 190 0.35 -9.37 -7.42
N ARG A 191 -0.09 -10.65 -7.28
CA ARG A 191 -0.24 -11.32 -5.99
C ARG A 191 1.09 -11.48 -5.25
N PHE A 192 2.18 -11.72 -5.95
CA PHE A 192 3.52 -11.80 -5.34
C PHE A 192 3.92 -10.48 -4.68
N GLU A 193 3.65 -9.36 -5.33
CA GLU A 193 3.96 -8.04 -4.77
C GLU A 193 3.03 -7.70 -3.58
N LEU A 194 1.74 -8.06 -3.67
CA LEU A 194 0.79 -7.89 -2.57
C LEU A 194 1.12 -8.75 -1.34
N ALA A 195 1.73 -9.93 -1.56
CA ALA A 195 2.12 -10.87 -0.51
C ALA A 195 3.51 -10.58 0.07
N ASP A 196 4.18 -9.51 -0.33
CA ASP A 196 5.52 -9.18 0.17
C ASP A 196 5.55 -9.14 1.70
N LYS A 197 6.53 -9.84 2.31
CA LYS A 197 6.68 -10.04 3.76
C LYS A 197 5.48 -10.73 4.43
N SER A 198 4.72 -11.51 3.67
CA SER A 198 3.58 -12.28 4.13
C SER A 198 3.62 -13.69 3.52
N SER A 199 2.48 -14.39 3.51
CA SER A 199 2.32 -15.68 2.84
C SER A 199 1.40 -15.55 1.64
N LEU A 200 1.74 -16.25 0.55
CA LEU A 200 0.89 -16.45 -0.62
C LEU A 200 0.36 -17.87 -0.61
N PHE A 201 -0.96 -18.03 -0.57
CA PHE A 201 -1.63 -19.30 -0.68
C PHE A 201 -2.10 -19.52 -2.13
N LEU A 202 -1.56 -20.56 -2.77
CA LEU A 202 -1.97 -21.02 -4.10
C LEU A 202 -2.78 -22.30 -3.98
N ASP A 203 -4.08 -22.21 -4.21
CA ASP A 203 -4.95 -23.37 -4.24
C ASP A 203 -4.98 -23.98 -5.64
N GLU A 204 -5.12 -25.31 -5.69
CA GLU A 204 -5.10 -26.14 -6.90
C GLU A 204 -3.89 -25.84 -7.81
N VAL A 205 -2.69 -25.77 -7.20
CA VAL A 205 -1.44 -25.48 -7.92
C VAL A 205 -1.15 -26.51 -9.02
N GLY A 206 -1.66 -27.73 -8.90
CA GLY A 206 -1.56 -28.79 -9.91
C GLY A 206 -2.31 -28.49 -11.22
N ASP A 207 -3.20 -27.50 -11.23
CA ASP A 207 -3.90 -27.02 -12.43
C ASP A 207 -3.20 -25.81 -13.09
N MET A 208 -2.05 -25.41 -12.54
CA MET A 208 -1.28 -24.29 -13.12
C MET A 208 -0.75 -24.68 -14.51
N PRO A 209 -0.96 -23.82 -15.53
CA PRO A 209 -0.41 -24.03 -16.87
C PRO A 209 1.10 -24.24 -16.87
N LEU A 210 1.58 -25.21 -17.66
CA LEU A 210 3.01 -25.57 -17.74
C LEU A 210 3.91 -24.39 -18.05
N GLU A 211 3.41 -23.41 -18.81
CA GLU A 211 4.13 -22.20 -19.19
C GLU A 211 4.46 -21.28 -17.98
N LEU A 212 3.66 -21.37 -16.91
CA LEU A 212 3.83 -20.52 -15.72
C LEU A 212 4.70 -21.19 -14.64
N GLN A 213 4.83 -22.51 -14.67
CA GLN A 213 5.61 -23.25 -13.68
C GLN A 213 7.08 -22.82 -13.59
N PRO A 214 7.81 -22.61 -14.73
CA PRO A 214 9.18 -22.12 -14.68
C PRO A 214 9.30 -20.71 -14.07
N LYS A 215 8.30 -19.84 -14.33
CA LYS A 215 8.27 -18.48 -13.75
C LYS A 215 8.04 -18.54 -12.24
N LEU A 216 7.10 -19.39 -11.80
CA LEU A 216 6.88 -19.62 -10.37
C LEU A 216 8.15 -20.14 -9.69
N LEU A 217 8.81 -21.15 -10.29
CA LEU A 217 10.05 -21.71 -9.74
C LEU A 217 11.14 -20.66 -9.61
N ARG A 218 11.30 -19.81 -10.62
CA ARG A 218 12.27 -18.70 -10.58
C ARG A 218 11.99 -17.75 -9.40
N VAL A 219 10.73 -17.36 -9.19
CA VAL A 219 10.38 -16.50 -8.05
C VAL A 219 10.72 -17.16 -6.72
N LEU A 220 10.49 -18.47 -6.59
CA LEU A 220 10.79 -19.19 -5.35
C LEU A 220 12.28 -19.33 -5.07
N GLN A 221 13.11 -19.44 -6.11
CA GLN A 221 14.56 -19.60 -6.00
C GLN A 221 15.27 -18.27 -5.86
N GLU A 222 14.91 -17.29 -6.68
CA GLU A 222 15.60 -16.01 -6.80
C GLU A 222 14.97 -14.89 -5.97
N GLN A 223 13.74 -15.09 -5.47
CA GLN A 223 12.94 -14.10 -4.74
C GLN A 223 12.74 -12.80 -5.52
N GLU A 224 12.71 -12.92 -6.86
CA GLU A 224 12.48 -11.80 -7.75
C GLU A 224 11.66 -12.20 -8.97
N PHE A 225 10.96 -11.23 -9.56
CA PHE A 225 10.15 -11.44 -10.76
C PHE A 225 10.03 -10.14 -11.56
N GLU A 226 9.47 -10.25 -12.77
CA GLU A 226 9.15 -9.14 -13.65
C GLU A 226 7.65 -9.08 -13.90
N ARG A 227 7.09 -7.87 -13.96
CA ARG A 227 5.70 -7.70 -14.42
C ARG A 227 5.62 -7.93 -15.91
N LEU A 228 4.45 -8.37 -16.40
CA LEU A 228 4.19 -8.47 -17.83
C LEU A 228 4.39 -7.10 -18.48
N GLY A 229 5.14 -7.09 -19.59
CA GLY A 229 5.46 -5.87 -20.33
C GLY A 229 6.56 -5.01 -19.70
N SER A 230 7.30 -5.54 -18.73
CA SER A 230 8.44 -4.86 -18.10
C SER A 230 9.62 -5.81 -17.91
N ASN A 231 10.83 -5.28 -18.06
CA ASN A 231 12.07 -6.00 -17.72
C ASN A 231 12.63 -5.55 -16.36
N LYS A 232 11.83 -4.83 -15.57
CA LYS A 232 12.25 -4.38 -14.24
C LYS A 232 12.07 -5.50 -13.24
N LEU A 233 13.16 -5.94 -12.62
CA LEU A 233 13.17 -6.90 -11.53
C LEU A 233 12.55 -6.29 -10.28
N ILE A 234 11.62 -7.02 -9.67
CA ILE A 234 10.96 -6.70 -8.42
C ILE A 234 11.33 -7.79 -7.43
N GLN A 235 11.99 -7.39 -6.36
CA GLN A 235 12.31 -8.31 -5.27
C GLN A 235 11.09 -8.48 -4.36
N THR A 236 10.91 -9.71 -3.84
CA THR A 236 9.79 -10.06 -2.98
C THR A 236 10.22 -11.11 -1.97
N ASP A 237 9.80 -10.92 -0.72
CA ASP A 237 10.00 -11.87 0.37
C ASP A 237 8.66 -12.52 0.74
N VAL A 238 8.30 -13.56 -0.02
CA VAL A 238 7.00 -14.25 0.11
C VAL A 238 7.21 -15.69 0.54
N ARG A 239 6.50 -16.10 1.59
CA ARG A 239 6.36 -17.51 1.94
C ARG A 239 5.25 -18.15 1.11
N LEU A 240 5.57 -19.19 0.35
CA LEU A 240 4.57 -19.91 -0.44
C LEU A 240 3.93 -21.06 0.37
N ILE A 241 2.60 -21.12 0.35
CA ILE A 241 1.79 -22.26 0.80
C ILE A 241 0.97 -22.69 -0.41
N ALA A 242 1.18 -23.88 -0.89
CA ALA A 242 0.48 -24.44 -2.05
C ALA A 242 -0.45 -25.56 -1.63
N ALA A 243 -1.57 -25.73 -2.33
CA ALA A 243 -2.48 -26.85 -2.14
C ALA A 243 -2.86 -27.50 -3.48
N THR A 244 -3.05 -28.80 -3.48
CA THR A 244 -3.55 -29.54 -4.65
C THR A 244 -4.29 -30.81 -4.23
N ASN A 245 -5.24 -31.25 -5.05
CA ASN A 245 -5.90 -32.52 -4.93
C ASN A 245 -5.22 -33.61 -5.79
N ARG A 246 -4.21 -33.22 -6.62
CA ARG A 246 -3.49 -34.16 -7.49
C ARG A 246 -2.26 -34.72 -6.78
N ASP A 247 -1.98 -36.00 -7.00
CA ASP A 247 -0.76 -36.63 -6.49
C ASP A 247 0.46 -36.12 -7.31
N PRO A 248 1.42 -35.42 -6.69
CA PRO A 248 2.59 -34.90 -7.39
C PRO A 248 3.50 -35.99 -7.95
N VAL A 249 3.44 -37.22 -7.41
CA VAL A 249 4.25 -38.36 -7.88
C VAL A 249 3.71 -38.92 -9.20
N SER A 250 2.43 -38.81 -9.46
CA SER A 250 1.82 -39.26 -10.72
C SER A 250 2.02 -38.30 -11.88
N TYR A 251 2.45 -37.06 -11.58
CA TYR A 251 2.72 -35.99 -12.56
C TYR A 251 4.23 -35.73 -12.65
N THR A 252 4.89 -36.41 -13.60
CA THR A 252 6.33 -36.28 -13.87
C THR A 252 6.79 -34.88 -14.31
N HIS A 253 5.94 -33.86 -14.25
CA HIS A 253 6.23 -32.48 -14.67
C HIS A 253 6.21 -31.45 -13.53
N LEU A 254 5.83 -31.82 -12.30
CA LEU A 254 5.93 -30.96 -11.12
C LEU A 254 7.23 -31.29 -10.38
N THR A 255 8.36 -30.86 -10.92
CA THR A 255 9.61 -30.75 -10.15
C THR A 255 9.62 -29.39 -9.45
N LEU A 256 9.02 -29.32 -8.27
CA LEU A 256 9.22 -28.21 -7.33
C LEU A 256 10.44 -28.49 -6.45
#